data_a63fc025510e3e87545e3d692606edfc
#
_entry.id   a63fc025510e3e87545e3d692606edfc
#
_cell.length_a   1.000
_cell.length_b   1.000
_cell.length_c   1.000
_cell.angle_alpha   90.00
_cell.angle_beta   90.00
_cell.angle_gamma   90.00
#
_symmetry.space_group_name_H-M   'P 1'
#
loop_
_entity.id
_entity.type
_entity.pdbx_description
1 polymer ?
#
loop_
_entity_poly.entity_id
_entity_poly.type
_entity_poly.pdbx_seq_one_letter_code
_entity_poly.pdbx_strand_id
1 'polypeptide(L)'
;MRRQTPAQRTPPADFSAGGATPPAAPVRGNPVRRVLRFSGWLLVGLCALVLAVGTLAWWWSGRDSSLAALLARAALHLPAGQTLDSREVSGSLRSGGRIGWLRWSSPTLRVEVNDASVGWQLAPLLQRRLELGEVHAATVTITPLGPPSAEPLTPLDTLVLPLQIGLPFRIDRLQWAGTPAVEALGLAGDYRFDGRQHHLAIGNVALAQGQYTARATLDAQAPMALDATVDGSVHQAVPGSSASVQVQAHATLKGTLSTAAAQLQLDAQLRPLAQAAQPAAATPQAPGMAAPTRQRTPPTPAAVPEAMQAALQATLAPWAPQPVQQARATLRAVNLATLWPQAPATRLNGALQAGPTADQGTPGWAVQAQINNALAGPWDQSRLPLTA
;
A
#
# COMPACT_ATOMS: atom_id res chain seq x y z
N MET A 1 -76.01 0.95 -58.99
CA MET A 1 -76.38 1.08 -60.42
C MET A 1 -75.46 0.21 -61.26
N ARG A 2 -76.00 -0.81 -61.77
CA ARG A 2 -75.97 -1.30 -63.19
C ARG A 2 -74.60 -1.65 -63.75
N ARG A 3 -74.35 -2.91 -63.93
CA ARG A 3 -74.62 -3.79 -65.17
C ARG A 3 -73.38 -3.83 -66.00
N GLN A 4 -72.90 -4.84 -66.73
CA GLN A 4 -73.40 -6.17 -67.07
C GLN A 4 -72.25 -6.88 -67.79
N THR A 5 -72.18 -8.17 -67.55
CA THR A 5 -71.60 -9.20 -68.43
C THR A 5 -72.32 -9.11 -69.84
N PRO A 6 -71.85 -9.75 -70.94
CA PRO A 6 -71.50 -11.16 -71.06
C PRO A 6 -70.57 -11.62 -72.22
N ALA A 7 -70.19 -12.85 -72.18
CA ALA A 7 -70.42 -13.94 -73.07
C ALA A 7 -69.33 -14.35 -74.14
N GLN A 8 -68.81 -15.50 -73.96
CA GLN A 8 -68.84 -16.72 -74.73
C GLN A 8 -68.36 -16.66 -76.19
N ARG A 9 -67.40 -17.58 -76.52
CA ARG A 9 -67.57 -18.70 -77.48
C ARG A 9 -66.30 -19.52 -77.63
N THR A 10 -66.45 -20.81 -77.41
CA THR A 10 -65.61 -21.95 -77.87
C THR A 10 -65.99 -22.40 -79.27
N PRO A 11 -65.38 -23.44 -79.83
CA PRO A 11 -64.01 -23.98 -80.10
C PRO A 11 -63.80 -24.14 -81.66
N PRO A 12 -63.09 -25.08 -82.32
CA PRO A 12 -62.39 -26.30 -81.90
C PRO A 12 -61.03 -26.60 -82.59
N ALA A 13 -60.54 -27.76 -82.27
CA ALA A 13 -59.85 -28.76 -83.10
C ALA A 13 -58.29 -28.77 -83.16
N ASP A 14 -57.86 -29.87 -82.58
CA ASP A 14 -56.82 -30.81 -82.98
C ASP A 14 -55.71 -30.36 -83.92
N PHE A 15 -54.46 -30.59 -83.43
CA PHE A 15 -53.51 -31.42 -84.22
C PHE A 15 -52.38 -31.95 -83.28
N SER A 16 -52.29 -33.27 -83.30
CA SER A 16 -51.14 -34.03 -82.78
C SER A 16 -49.84 -33.64 -83.43
N ALA A 17 -48.78 -33.61 -82.70
CA ALA A 17 -47.55 -34.37 -82.96
C ALA A 17 -46.33 -33.81 -82.27
N GLY A 18 -45.50 -34.64 -81.74
CA GLY A 18 -44.09 -34.41 -81.61
C GLY A 18 -43.61 -34.20 -80.13
N GLY A 19 -43.27 -35.31 -79.52
CA GLY A 19 -42.55 -35.27 -78.26
C GLY A 19 -41.18 -34.60 -78.38
N ALA A 20 -41.00 -33.61 -77.60
CA ALA A 20 -39.66 -33.13 -77.30
C ALA A 20 -39.58 -32.98 -75.79
N THR A 21 -38.78 -33.82 -75.12
CA THR A 21 -38.44 -33.78 -73.71
C THR A 21 -37.78 -32.42 -73.41
N PRO A 22 -38.31 -31.63 -72.50
CA PRO A 22 -37.63 -30.39 -72.12
C PRO A 22 -36.29 -30.70 -71.45
N PRO A 23 -35.20 -29.92 -71.73
CA PRO A 23 -33.93 -30.10 -71.06
C PRO A 23 -34.09 -29.80 -69.59
N ALA A 24 -33.56 -30.67 -68.74
CA ALA A 24 -33.55 -30.55 -67.27
C ALA A 24 -32.94 -29.16 -66.89
N ALA A 25 -33.73 -28.35 -66.19
CA ALA A 25 -33.27 -27.07 -65.71
C ALA A 25 -32.08 -27.30 -64.76
N PRO A 26 -30.99 -26.49 -64.84
CA PRO A 26 -29.86 -26.64 -63.96
C PRO A 26 -30.33 -26.38 -62.54
N VAL A 27 -30.12 -27.34 -61.61
CA VAL A 27 -30.37 -27.21 -60.17
C VAL A 27 -29.51 -26.05 -59.67
N ARG A 28 -30.10 -24.89 -59.53
CA ARG A 28 -29.47 -23.73 -58.86
C ARG A 28 -29.17 -24.13 -57.44
N GLY A 29 -27.93 -24.54 -57.19
CA GLY A 29 -27.44 -24.81 -55.83
C GLY A 29 -27.68 -23.57 -54.96
N ASN A 30 -28.43 -23.74 -53.88
CA ASN A 30 -28.88 -22.73 -52.93
C ASN A 30 -27.69 -21.89 -52.47
N PRO A 31 -27.56 -20.57 -52.81
CA PRO A 31 -26.41 -19.73 -52.46
C PRO A 31 -26.27 -19.60 -50.93
N VAL A 32 -27.36 -19.72 -50.17
CA VAL A 32 -27.41 -19.70 -48.72
C VAL A 32 -26.59 -20.84 -48.10
N ARG A 33 -26.62 -22.06 -48.69
CA ARG A 33 -25.80 -23.19 -48.18
C ARG A 33 -24.29 -23.00 -48.43
N ARG A 34 -23.88 -22.27 -49.49
CA ARG A 34 -22.47 -21.93 -49.71
C ARG A 34 -22.00 -20.86 -48.73
N VAL A 35 -22.80 -19.84 -48.49
CA VAL A 35 -22.47 -18.78 -47.49
C VAL A 35 -22.37 -19.37 -46.06
N LEU A 36 -23.32 -20.23 -45.68
CA LEU A 36 -23.29 -20.93 -44.39
C LEU A 36 -22.06 -21.87 -44.22
N ARG A 37 -21.63 -22.53 -45.28
CA ARG A 37 -20.41 -23.35 -45.25
C ARG A 37 -19.16 -22.49 -45.18
N PHE A 38 -19.09 -21.38 -45.91
CA PHE A 38 -17.95 -20.44 -45.86
C PHE A 38 -17.85 -19.75 -44.47
N SER A 39 -18.96 -19.29 -43.88
CA SER A 39 -18.99 -18.72 -42.55
C SER A 39 -18.62 -19.76 -41.47
N GLY A 40 -19.06 -21.03 -41.61
CA GLY A 40 -18.65 -22.12 -40.73
C GLY A 40 -17.15 -22.40 -40.78
N TRP A 41 -16.55 -22.45 -42.00
CA TRP A 41 -15.10 -22.63 -42.14
C TRP A 41 -14.29 -21.44 -41.64
N LEU A 42 -14.80 -20.22 -41.81
CA LEU A 42 -14.17 -19.00 -41.28
C LEU A 42 -14.19 -18.97 -39.76
N LEU A 43 -15.29 -19.40 -39.15
CA LEU A 43 -15.42 -19.51 -37.69
C LEU A 43 -14.50 -20.60 -37.11
N VAL A 44 -14.44 -21.76 -37.76
CA VAL A 44 -13.50 -22.86 -37.41
C VAL A 44 -12.05 -22.37 -37.59
N GLY A 45 -11.73 -21.68 -38.65
CA GLY A 45 -10.40 -21.11 -38.88
C GLY A 45 -10.02 -20.06 -37.83
N LEU A 46 -10.97 -19.20 -37.47
CA LEU A 46 -10.77 -18.22 -36.36
C LEU A 46 -10.56 -18.92 -35.01
N CYS A 47 -11.39 -19.91 -34.70
CA CYS A 47 -11.21 -20.71 -33.45
C CYS A 47 -9.85 -21.44 -33.43
N ALA A 48 -9.46 -22.04 -34.56
CA ALA A 48 -8.16 -22.70 -34.66
C ALA A 48 -6.99 -21.70 -34.53
N LEU A 49 -7.13 -20.51 -35.13
CA LEU A 49 -6.14 -19.42 -34.95
C LEU A 49 -6.05 -18.97 -33.49
N VAL A 50 -7.19 -18.73 -32.83
CA VAL A 50 -7.24 -18.35 -31.43
C VAL A 50 -6.61 -19.43 -30.53
N LEU A 51 -6.92 -20.71 -30.79
CA LEU A 51 -6.31 -21.83 -30.09
C LEU A 51 -4.80 -21.93 -30.35
N ALA A 52 -4.36 -21.75 -31.60
CA ALA A 52 -2.94 -21.77 -31.92
C ALA A 52 -2.16 -20.61 -31.28
N VAL A 53 -2.70 -19.39 -31.33
CA VAL A 53 -2.13 -18.22 -30.65
C VAL A 53 -2.15 -18.41 -29.13
N GLY A 54 -3.25 -18.92 -28.57
CA GLY A 54 -3.38 -19.22 -27.15
C GLY A 54 -2.36 -20.27 -26.68
N THR A 55 -2.18 -21.38 -27.44
CA THR A 55 -1.18 -22.40 -27.11
C THR A 55 0.25 -21.89 -27.26
N LEU A 56 0.51 -21.08 -28.27
CA LEU A 56 1.83 -20.47 -28.45
C LEU A 56 2.15 -19.47 -27.32
N ALA A 57 1.20 -18.63 -26.98
CA ALA A 57 1.32 -17.70 -25.86
C ALA A 57 1.50 -18.45 -24.52
N TRP A 58 0.72 -19.53 -24.34
CA TRP A 58 0.85 -20.39 -23.16
C TRP A 58 2.21 -21.07 -23.08
N TRP A 59 2.74 -21.58 -24.18
CA TRP A 59 4.08 -22.18 -24.23
C TRP A 59 5.18 -21.14 -24.00
N TRP A 60 5.07 -19.98 -24.66
CA TRP A 60 6.02 -18.88 -24.50
C TRP A 60 6.05 -18.35 -23.04
N SER A 61 4.88 -18.22 -22.40
CA SER A 61 4.76 -17.74 -21.01
C SER A 61 5.43 -18.66 -19.98
N GLY A 62 5.67 -19.92 -20.32
CA GLY A 62 6.39 -20.89 -19.47
C GLY A 62 7.91 -20.86 -19.63
N ARG A 63 8.47 -20.05 -20.52
CA ARG A 63 9.93 -19.95 -20.69
C ARG A 63 10.56 -19.09 -19.62
N ASP A 64 11.74 -19.46 -19.14
CA ASP A 64 12.47 -18.74 -18.08
C ASP A 64 12.87 -17.30 -18.45
N SER A 65 12.85 -16.94 -19.72
CA SER A 65 13.10 -15.57 -20.21
C SER A 65 11.85 -14.72 -20.41
N SER A 66 10.65 -15.28 -20.20
CA SER A 66 9.40 -14.57 -20.50
C SER A 66 9.14 -13.42 -19.53
N LEU A 67 9.56 -13.55 -18.27
CA LEU A 67 9.48 -12.46 -17.26
C LEU A 67 10.38 -11.28 -17.65
N ALA A 68 11.63 -11.55 -18.06
CA ALA A 68 12.57 -10.52 -18.52
C ALA A 68 12.04 -9.78 -19.76
N ALA A 69 11.48 -10.54 -20.72
CA ALA A 69 10.88 -9.95 -21.93
C ALA A 69 9.66 -9.07 -21.61
N LEU A 70 8.83 -9.45 -20.62
CA LEU A 70 7.71 -8.62 -20.16
C LEU A 70 8.19 -7.31 -19.53
N LEU A 71 9.18 -7.37 -18.64
CA LEU A 71 9.74 -6.16 -18.00
C LEU A 71 10.35 -5.22 -19.04
N ALA A 72 11.13 -5.75 -20.00
CA ALA A 72 11.67 -4.98 -21.09
C ALA A 72 10.58 -4.33 -21.94
N ARG A 73 9.46 -5.04 -22.17
CA ARG A 73 8.32 -4.50 -22.90
C ARG A 73 7.58 -3.42 -22.10
N ALA A 74 7.38 -3.64 -20.80
CA ALA A 74 6.78 -2.66 -19.89
C ALA A 74 7.57 -1.36 -19.85
N ALA A 75 8.91 -1.44 -19.84
CA ALA A 75 9.80 -0.29 -19.87
C ALA A 75 9.56 0.63 -21.09
N LEU A 76 9.17 0.06 -22.26
CA LEU A 76 8.88 0.81 -23.48
C LEU A 76 7.53 1.56 -23.46
N HIS A 77 6.62 1.19 -22.53
CA HIS A 77 5.26 1.74 -22.45
C HIS A 77 5.05 2.62 -21.23
N LEU A 78 6.13 2.98 -20.52
CA LEU A 78 6.04 3.90 -19.39
C LEU A 78 5.70 5.32 -19.86
N PRO A 79 4.99 6.10 -19.04
CA PRO A 79 4.76 7.52 -19.29
C PRO A 79 6.07 8.30 -19.46
N ALA A 80 6.01 9.42 -20.17
CA ALA A 80 7.17 10.29 -20.37
C ALA A 80 7.82 10.70 -19.03
N GLY A 81 9.13 10.63 -18.96
CA GLY A 81 9.90 10.94 -17.75
C GLY A 81 10.02 9.77 -16.75
N GLN A 82 9.43 8.62 -17.04
CA GLN A 82 9.64 7.42 -16.23
C GLN A 82 10.55 6.42 -16.94
N THR A 83 11.39 5.74 -16.17
CA THR A 83 12.26 4.66 -16.66
C THR A 83 12.15 3.44 -15.76
N LEU A 84 12.31 2.27 -16.36
CA LEU A 84 12.37 0.98 -15.66
C LEU A 84 13.56 0.19 -16.19
N ASP A 85 14.51 -0.07 -15.34
CA ASP A 85 15.69 -0.89 -15.62
C ASP A 85 15.64 -2.15 -14.78
N SER A 86 16.01 -3.29 -15.35
CA SER A 86 16.08 -4.55 -14.62
C SER A 86 17.29 -5.36 -15.05
N ARG A 87 17.88 -6.11 -14.10
CA ARG A 87 19.03 -6.99 -14.33
C ARG A 87 18.83 -8.31 -13.61
N GLU A 88 19.48 -9.36 -14.10
CA GLU A 88 19.45 -10.69 -13.50
C GLU A 88 18.02 -11.19 -13.29
N VAL A 89 17.18 -10.99 -14.31
CA VAL A 89 15.78 -11.43 -14.30
C VAL A 89 15.72 -12.88 -14.77
N SER A 90 15.18 -13.75 -13.96
CA SER A 90 14.94 -15.16 -14.28
C SER A 90 13.54 -15.57 -13.86
N GLY A 91 12.97 -16.55 -14.58
CA GLY A 91 11.63 -17.04 -14.30
C GLY A 91 10.63 -16.76 -15.41
N SER A 92 9.41 -17.24 -15.21
CA SER A 92 8.38 -17.27 -16.23
C SER A 92 7.14 -16.47 -15.86
N LEU A 93 6.43 -15.99 -16.86
CA LEU A 93 5.12 -15.34 -16.68
C LEU A 93 4.06 -16.28 -16.09
N ARG A 94 4.30 -17.57 -16.08
CA ARG A 94 3.36 -18.56 -15.55
C ARG A 94 3.46 -18.78 -14.05
N SER A 95 4.68 -18.72 -13.51
CA SER A 95 4.97 -19.07 -12.12
C SER A 95 5.61 -17.95 -11.31
N GLY A 96 5.99 -16.85 -11.96
CA GLY A 96 6.82 -15.81 -11.36
C GLY A 96 8.30 -16.08 -11.54
N GLY A 97 9.13 -15.39 -10.76
CA GLY A 97 10.57 -15.51 -10.88
C GLY A 97 11.34 -14.67 -9.88
N ARG A 98 12.60 -14.47 -10.18
CA ARG A 98 13.56 -13.70 -9.39
C ARG A 98 14.09 -12.54 -10.20
N ILE A 99 14.29 -11.42 -9.54
CA ILE A 99 14.85 -10.19 -10.12
C ILE A 99 16.02 -9.78 -9.21
N GLY A 100 17.25 -9.89 -9.69
CA GLY A 100 18.42 -9.53 -8.90
C GLY A 100 18.46 -8.05 -8.62
N TRP A 101 18.10 -7.20 -9.61
CA TRP A 101 18.05 -5.77 -9.45
C TRP A 101 16.98 -5.13 -10.34
N LEU A 102 16.18 -4.23 -9.76
CA LEU A 102 15.16 -3.45 -10.44
C LEU A 102 15.28 -1.98 -10.01
N ARG A 103 15.26 -1.06 -10.97
CA ARG A 103 15.17 0.38 -10.73
C ARG A 103 14.01 0.96 -11.51
N TRP A 104 13.10 1.59 -10.79
CA TRP A 104 12.11 2.47 -11.38
C TRP A 104 12.44 3.91 -11.01
N SER A 105 12.40 4.83 -11.98
CA SER A 105 12.64 6.25 -11.74
C SER A 105 11.54 7.07 -12.37
N SER A 106 11.11 8.10 -11.66
CA SER A 106 10.26 9.19 -12.11
C SER A 106 11.00 10.52 -11.95
N PRO A 107 10.47 11.66 -12.40
CA PRO A 107 11.09 12.96 -12.19
C PRO A 107 11.35 13.32 -10.71
N THR A 108 10.53 12.78 -9.81
CA THR A 108 10.56 13.13 -8.38
C THR A 108 11.03 12.02 -7.47
N LEU A 109 11.00 10.77 -7.93
CA LEU A 109 11.24 9.61 -7.08
C LEU A 109 12.00 8.52 -7.83
N ARG A 110 12.94 7.86 -7.12
CA ARG A 110 13.60 6.63 -7.58
C ARG A 110 13.36 5.52 -6.57
N VAL A 111 12.99 4.36 -7.07
CA VAL A 111 12.82 3.13 -6.28
C VAL A 111 13.77 2.08 -6.81
N GLU A 112 14.64 1.57 -5.95
CA GLU A 112 15.56 0.48 -6.26
C GLU A 112 15.21 -0.73 -5.41
N VAL A 113 15.12 -1.88 -6.04
CA VAL A 113 14.80 -3.16 -5.40
C VAL A 113 15.92 -4.14 -5.71
N ASN A 114 16.47 -4.74 -4.68
CA ASN A 114 17.51 -5.74 -4.80
C ASN A 114 16.99 -7.09 -4.30
N ASP A 115 17.36 -8.15 -5.02
CA ASP A 115 17.02 -9.54 -4.71
C ASP A 115 15.52 -9.73 -4.44
N ALA A 116 14.70 -9.39 -5.42
CA ALA A 116 13.27 -9.63 -5.35
C ALA A 116 12.90 -11.01 -5.91
N SER A 117 11.93 -11.63 -5.29
CA SER A 117 11.26 -12.82 -5.80
C SER A 117 9.76 -12.65 -5.73
N VAL A 118 9.06 -13.12 -6.75
CA VAL A 118 7.62 -13.06 -6.85
C VAL A 118 7.10 -14.34 -7.47
N GLY A 119 6.09 -14.92 -6.86
CA GLY A 119 5.35 -16.05 -7.41
C GLY A 119 3.90 -15.64 -7.63
N TRP A 120 3.22 -16.29 -8.55
CA TRP A 120 1.78 -16.16 -8.76
C TRP A 120 1.16 -17.41 -9.35
N GLN A 121 -0.17 -17.47 -9.23
CA GLN A 121 -0.98 -18.51 -9.85
C GLN A 121 -1.89 -17.87 -10.89
N LEU A 122 -1.87 -18.40 -12.11
CA LEU A 122 -2.70 -17.86 -13.20
C LEU A 122 -4.15 -18.37 -13.18
N ALA A 123 -4.42 -19.50 -12.55
CA ALA A 123 -5.76 -20.08 -12.52
C ALA A 123 -6.84 -19.15 -11.93
N PRO A 124 -6.59 -18.41 -10.82
CA PRO A 124 -7.54 -17.46 -10.27
C PRO A 124 -7.86 -16.26 -11.17
N LEU A 125 -7.01 -15.94 -12.18
CA LEU A 125 -7.27 -14.87 -13.14
C LEU A 125 -8.55 -15.09 -13.95
N LEU A 126 -8.94 -16.35 -14.20
CA LEU A 126 -10.21 -16.69 -14.84
C LEU A 126 -11.42 -16.20 -14.01
N GLN A 127 -11.25 -15.99 -12.73
CA GLN A 127 -12.25 -15.45 -11.79
C GLN A 127 -12.02 -13.97 -11.47
N ARG A 128 -11.18 -13.27 -12.25
CA ARG A 128 -10.74 -11.88 -12.01
C ARG A 128 -10.06 -11.70 -10.66
N ARG A 129 -9.34 -12.72 -10.18
CA ARG A 129 -8.54 -12.68 -8.97
C ARG A 129 -7.07 -12.90 -9.34
N LEU A 130 -6.20 -12.04 -8.82
CA LEU A 130 -4.76 -12.21 -8.90
C LEU A 130 -4.26 -12.58 -7.50
N GLU A 131 -3.92 -13.83 -7.33
CA GLU A 131 -3.29 -14.32 -6.10
C GLU A 131 -1.80 -14.41 -6.34
N LEU A 132 -1.07 -13.49 -5.73
CA LEU A 132 0.38 -13.51 -5.71
C LEU A 132 0.83 -14.42 -4.55
N GLY A 133 1.89 -15.18 -4.78
CA GLY A 133 2.65 -15.77 -3.69
C GLY A 133 3.36 -14.68 -2.89
N GLU A 134 4.06 -15.03 -1.84
CA GLU A 134 4.83 -14.06 -1.07
C GLU A 134 5.82 -13.34 -1.98
N VAL A 135 5.68 -12.01 -2.06
CA VAL A 135 6.64 -11.15 -2.74
C VAL A 135 7.71 -10.79 -1.72
N HIS A 136 8.91 -11.30 -1.95
CA HIS A 136 10.06 -11.03 -1.09
C HIS A 136 11.03 -10.09 -1.79
N ALA A 137 11.59 -9.12 -1.03
CA ALA A 137 12.70 -8.29 -1.47
C ALA A 137 13.72 -8.15 -0.31
N ALA A 138 14.99 -8.36 -0.61
CA ALA A 138 16.03 -8.20 0.40
C ALA A 138 16.21 -6.73 0.79
N THR A 139 16.25 -5.83 -0.21
CA THR A 139 16.39 -4.39 0.06
C THR A 139 15.54 -3.58 -0.93
N VAL A 140 14.79 -2.63 -0.39
CA VAL A 140 14.07 -1.62 -1.17
C VAL A 140 14.58 -0.25 -0.73
N THR A 141 15.13 0.54 -1.67
CA THR A 141 15.61 1.89 -1.42
C THR A 141 14.77 2.89 -2.19
N ILE A 142 14.22 3.86 -1.48
CA ILE A 142 13.41 4.94 -2.04
C ILE A 142 14.19 6.25 -1.90
N THR A 143 14.50 6.88 -3.02
CA THR A 143 15.28 8.12 -3.07
C THR A 143 14.44 9.23 -3.69
N PRO A 144 14.11 10.31 -2.98
CA PRO A 144 13.52 11.50 -3.57
C PRO A 144 14.57 12.20 -4.45
N LEU A 145 14.19 12.57 -5.69
CA LEU A 145 15.09 13.17 -6.68
C LEU A 145 14.92 14.69 -6.82
N GLY A 146 13.89 15.24 -6.27
CA GLY A 146 13.58 16.67 -6.39
C GLY A 146 12.80 17.21 -5.20
N PRO A 147 12.60 18.52 -5.13
CA PRO A 147 11.71 19.11 -4.14
C PRO A 147 10.29 18.58 -4.35
N PRO A 148 9.46 18.55 -3.30
CA PRO A 148 8.04 18.23 -3.44
C PRO A 148 7.42 19.08 -4.54
N SER A 149 6.57 18.49 -5.37
CA SER A 149 5.86 19.27 -6.40
C SER A 149 5.08 20.41 -5.75
N ALA A 150 5.21 21.61 -6.30
CA ALA A 150 4.41 22.75 -5.89
C ALA A 150 2.95 22.68 -6.44
N GLU A 151 2.68 21.72 -7.32
CA GLU A 151 1.32 21.53 -7.85
C GLU A 151 0.40 21.02 -6.75
N PRO A 152 -0.78 21.60 -6.59
CA PRO A 152 -1.75 21.13 -5.62
C PRO A 152 -2.17 19.70 -5.95
N LEU A 153 -2.13 18.83 -4.96
CA LEU A 153 -2.60 17.45 -5.10
C LEU A 153 -4.12 17.49 -5.37
N THR A 154 -4.55 16.77 -6.38
CA THR A 154 -5.98 16.62 -6.70
C THR A 154 -6.57 15.43 -5.94
N PRO A 155 -7.79 15.57 -5.41
CA PRO A 155 -8.48 14.46 -4.78
C PRO A 155 -8.63 13.28 -5.74
N LEU A 156 -8.57 12.08 -5.20
CA LEU A 156 -8.85 10.86 -5.93
C LEU A 156 -10.35 10.59 -5.90
N ASP A 157 -10.99 10.48 -7.06
CA ASP A 157 -12.42 10.17 -7.14
C ASP A 157 -12.71 8.69 -6.89
N THR A 158 -11.78 7.84 -7.31
CA THR A 158 -11.91 6.39 -7.20
C THR A 158 -10.54 5.71 -7.30
N LEU A 159 -10.37 4.60 -6.61
CA LEU A 159 -9.20 3.73 -6.64
C LEU A 159 -9.61 2.27 -6.87
N VAL A 160 -10.46 2.04 -7.86
CA VAL A 160 -10.94 0.68 -8.18
C VAL A 160 -9.95 -0.01 -9.09
N LEU A 161 -9.39 -1.14 -8.65
CA LEU A 161 -8.55 -1.99 -9.47
C LEU A 161 -9.40 -2.92 -10.34
N PRO A 162 -8.95 -3.27 -11.55
CA PRO A 162 -9.71 -4.12 -12.47
C PRO A 162 -9.84 -5.58 -12.01
N LEU A 163 -9.01 -5.98 -11.05
CA LEU A 163 -8.93 -7.33 -10.51
C LEU A 163 -8.90 -7.27 -8.98
N GLN A 164 -9.43 -8.28 -8.31
CA GLN A 164 -9.16 -8.52 -6.91
C GLN A 164 -7.71 -8.98 -6.76
N ILE A 165 -7.00 -8.47 -5.79
CA ILE A 165 -5.56 -8.72 -5.59
C ILE A 165 -5.33 -9.21 -4.17
N GLY A 166 -4.56 -10.28 -4.03
CA GLY A 166 -3.95 -10.71 -2.77
C GLY A 166 -2.43 -10.68 -2.94
N LEU A 167 -1.75 -9.94 -2.08
CA LEU A 167 -0.30 -9.69 -2.15
C LEU A 167 0.31 -9.80 -0.75
N PRO A 168 0.66 -10.99 -0.28
CA PRO A 168 1.55 -11.13 0.86
C PRO A 168 2.95 -10.66 0.47
N PHE A 169 3.59 -9.87 1.33
CA PHE A 169 4.91 -9.31 1.04
C PHE A 169 5.84 -9.36 2.25
N ARG A 170 7.13 -9.43 1.96
CA ARG A 170 8.21 -9.37 2.92
C ARG A 170 9.37 -8.56 2.36
N ILE A 171 9.82 -7.55 3.09
CA ILE A 171 10.97 -6.72 2.75
C ILE A 171 11.91 -6.77 3.95
N ASP A 172 13.12 -7.32 3.76
CA ASP A 172 14.03 -7.45 4.90
C ASP A 172 14.57 -6.07 5.32
N ARG A 173 14.80 -5.17 4.35
CA ARG A 173 15.27 -3.81 4.60
C ARG A 173 14.60 -2.80 3.68
N LEU A 174 13.90 -1.84 4.24
CA LEU A 174 13.32 -0.70 3.53
C LEU A 174 14.05 0.57 3.94
N GLN A 175 14.62 1.29 2.95
CA GLN A 175 15.39 2.51 3.17
C GLN A 175 14.73 3.70 2.48
N TRP A 176 14.49 4.75 3.22
CA TRP A 176 14.16 6.06 2.68
C TRP A 176 15.41 6.94 2.71
N ALA A 177 15.98 7.25 1.55
CA ALA A 177 17.20 8.04 1.40
C ALA A 177 16.94 9.54 1.29
N GLY A 178 15.84 10.05 1.84
CA GLY A 178 15.54 11.48 1.94
C GLY A 178 16.16 12.14 3.16
N THR A 179 15.78 13.37 3.43
CA THR A 179 16.19 14.11 4.62
C THR A 179 14.96 14.35 5.49
N PRO A 180 14.89 13.73 6.66
CA PRO A 180 15.85 12.80 7.26
C PRO A 180 15.77 11.38 6.63
N ALA A 181 16.89 10.64 6.68
CA ALA A 181 16.91 9.25 6.25
C ALA A 181 16.21 8.34 7.27
N VAL A 182 15.47 7.33 6.80
CA VAL A 182 14.74 6.36 7.63
C VAL A 182 15.04 4.95 7.14
N GLU A 183 15.22 4.04 8.08
CA GLU A 183 15.38 2.62 7.80
C GLU A 183 14.38 1.82 8.61
N ALA A 184 13.67 0.91 7.94
CA ALA A 184 12.78 -0.05 8.54
C ALA A 184 13.25 -1.48 8.21
N LEU A 185 13.22 -2.37 9.19
CA LEU A 185 13.71 -3.73 9.07
C LEU A 185 12.57 -4.73 9.28
N GLY A 186 12.62 -5.83 8.52
CA GLY A 186 11.72 -6.95 8.67
C GLY A 186 10.25 -6.60 8.41
N LEU A 187 9.98 -5.72 7.45
CA LEU A 187 8.63 -5.35 7.06
C LEU A 187 7.94 -6.54 6.40
N ALA A 188 6.96 -7.10 7.07
CA ALA A 188 6.15 -8.21 6.55
C ALA A 188 4.67 -7.89 6.68
N GLY A 189 3.91 -8.19 5.65
CA GLY A 189 2.50 -7.84 5.63
C GLY A 189 1.71 -8.50 4.50
N ASP A 190 0.46 -8.14 4.42
CA ASP A 190 -0.50 -8.57 3.40
C ASP A 190 -1.28 -7.35 2.90
N TYR A 191 -1.32 -7.20 1.60
CA TYR A 191 -2.22 -6.26 0.94
C TYR A 191 -3.29 -7.03 0.19
N ARG A 192 -4.55 -6.60 0.33
CA ARG A 192 -5.69 -7.19 -0.35
C ARG A 192 -6.62 -6.12 -0.91
N PHE A 193 -7.05 -6.31 -2.14
CA PHE A 193 -8.17 -5.58 -2.73
C PHE A 193 -9.29 -6.57 -3.05
N ASP A 194 -10.45 -6.40 -2.44
CA ASP A 194 -11.58 -7.32 -2.57
C ASP A 194 -12.59 -6.90 -3.66
N GLY A 195 -12.33 -5.79 -4.36
CA GLY A 195 -13.23 -5.18 -5.36
C GLY A 195 -14.00 -3.97 -4.83
N ARG A 196 -13.95 -3.71 -3.51
CA ARG A 196 -14.61 -2.59 -2.84
C ARG A 196 -13.69 -1.83 -1.90
N GLN A 197 -12.83 -2.54 -1.20
CA GLN A 197 -11.93 -1.99 -0.18
C GLN A 197 -10.52 -2.50 -0.40
N HIS A 198 -9.58 -1.62 -0.09
CA HIS A 198 -8.17 -1.95 0.07
C HIS A 198 -7.90 -2.25 1.54
N HIS A 199 -7.27 -3.36 1.81
CA HIS A 199 -6.86 -3.79 3.14
C HIS A 199 -5.34 -3.91 3.15
N LEU A 200 -4.69 -3.28 4.10
CA LEU A 200 -3.27 -3.43 4.37
C LEU A 200 -3.09 -3.91 5.81
N ALA A 201 -2.39 -4.99 6.00
CA ALA A 201 -1.98 -5.47 7.30
C ALA A 201 -0.46 -5.62 7.34
N ILE A 202 0.21 -4.91 8.23
CA ILE A 202 1.63 -5.05 8.54
C ILE A 202 1.72 -5.83 9.85
N GLY A 203 2.21 -7.06 9.77
CA GLY A 203 2.30 -7.95 10.93
C GLY A 203 3.48 -7.64 11.83
N ASN A 204 4.57 -7.13 11.27
CA ASN A 204 5.74 -6.71 12.01
C ASN A 204 6.61 -5.77 11.18
N VAL A 205 7.15 -4.73 11.81
CA VAL A 205 8.22 -3.89 11.28
C VAL A 205 9.02 -3.31 12.43
N ALA A 206 10.34 -3.37 12.34
CA ALA A 206 11.23 -2.69 13.27
C ALA A 206 11.62 -1.32 12.69
N LEU A 207 11.36 -0.27 13.46
CA LEU A 207 11.70 1.11 13.10
C LEU A 207 12.32 1.79 14.33
N ALA A 208 13.51 2.36 14.18
CA ALA A 208 14.26 2.93 15.29
C ALA A 208 14.47 1.87 16.40
N GLN A 209 14.02 2.16 17.62
CA GLN A 209 14.10 1.25 18.77
C GLN A 209 12.74 0.57 19.07
N GLY A 210 11.82 0.59 18.11
CA GLY A 210 10.47 0.07 18.27
C GLY A 210 10.14 -1.08 17.30
N GLN A 211 9.14 -1.85 17.71
CA GLN A 211 8.48 -2.87 16.90
C GLN A 211 7.04 -2.43 16.70
N TYR A 212 6.58 -2.45 15.46
CA TYR A 212 5.25 -1.93 15.13
C TYR A 212 4.47 -2.92 14.27
N THR A 213 3.16 -2.86 14.42
CA THR A 213 2.17 -3.49 13.56
C THR A 213 1.22 -2.42 13.04
N ALA A 214 0.66 -2.59 11.87
CA ALA A 214 -0.31 -1.65 11.34
C ALA A 214 -1.43 -2.37 10.58
N ARG A 215 -2.61 -1.75 10.57
CA ARG A 215 -3.74 -2.15 9.75
C ARG A 215 -4.36 -0.90 9.15
N ALA A 216 -4.73 -1.00 7.88
CA ALA A 216 -5.46 0.07 7.22
C ALA A 216 -6.51 -0.49 6.29
N THR A 217 -7.65 0.19 6.22
CA THR A 217 -8.71 -0.05 5.25
C THR A 217 -9.03 1.25 4.53
N LEU A 218 -9.23 1.18 3.23
CA LEU A 218 -9.59 2.30 2.39
C LEU A 218 -10.68 1.89 1.42
N ASP A 219 -11.81 2.58 1.43
CA ASP A 219 -12.86 2.38 0.43
C ASP A 219 -12.35 2.78 -0.96
N ALA A 220 -12.59 1.93 -1.95
CA ALA A 220 -12.15 2.18 -3.33
C ALA A 220 -12.99 3.23 -4.07
N GLN A 221 -14.16 3.60 -3.54
CA GLN A 221 -15.07 4.58 -4.11
C GLN A 221 -15.39 5.67 -3.08
N ALA A 222 -15.89 6.79 -3.56
CA ALA A 222 -16.35 7.88 -2.71
C ALA A 222 -17.34 7.38 -1.64
N PRO A 223 -17.18 7.84 -0.37
CA PRO A 223 -16.34 8.93 0.11
C PRO A 223 -14.87 8.56 0.36
N MET A 224 -14.42 7.37 -0.02
CA MET A 224 -13.05 6.85 0.19
C MET A 224 -12.67 6.93 1.68
N ALA A 225 -13.49 6.29 2.51
CA ALA A 225 -13.26 6.24 3.94
C ALA A 225 -11.95 5.50 4.24
N LEU A 226 -11.08 6.16 5.01
CA LEU A 226 -9.81 5.63 5.51
C LEU A 226 -9.95 5.36 7.00
N ASP A 227 -9.59 4.16 7.43
CA ASP A 227 -9.39 3.78 8.82
C ASP A 227 -8.04 3.07 8.94
N ALA A 228 -7.11 3.66 9.67
CA ALA A 228 -5.79 3.08 9.88
C ALA A 228 -5.45 3.09 11.37
N THR A 229 -4.81 2.02 11.81
CA THR A 229 -4.35 1.84 13.20
C THR A 229 -2.92 1.33 13.18
N VAL A 230 -2.09 1.91 14.03
CA VAL A 230 -0.70 1.49 14.28
C VAL A 230 -0.54 1.21 15.76
N ASP A 231 -0.06 0.04 16.07
CA ASP A 231 0.30 -0.39 17.43
C ASP A 231 1.78 -0.72 17.48
N GLY A 232 2.44 -0.41 18.59
CA GLY A 232 3.84 -0.71 18.70
C GLY A 232 4.35 -0.67 20.13
N SER A 233 5.57 -1.13 20.29
CA SER A 233 6.31 -1.02 21.55
C SER A 233 7.70 -0.48 21.27
N VAL A 234 8.12 0.47 22.11
CA VAL A 234 9.42 1.14 22.02
C VAL A 234 10.19 0.88 23.30
N HIS A 235 11.48 0.57 23.19
CA HIS A 235 12.36 0.36 24.33
C HIS A 235 13.09 1.66 24.65
N GLN A 236 12.80 2.24 25.78
CA GLN A 236 13.46 3.44 26.28
C GLN A 236 14.56 3.06 27.27
N ALA A 237 15.81 3.37 26.93
CA ALA A 237 16.92 3.23 27.90
C ALA A 237 16.75 4.24 29.02
N VAL A 238 17.00 3.80 30.25
CA VAL A 238 17.00 4.67 31.45
C VAL A 238 18.39 5.29 31.59
N PRO A 239 18.53 6.63 31.52
CA PRO A 239 19.82 7.29 31.67
C PRO A 239 20.49 6.93 33.01
N GLY A 240 21.74 6.48 32.94
CA GLY A 240 22.52 6.10 34.15
C GLY A 240 22.21 4.69 34.71
N SER A 241 21.45 3.87 33.99
CA SER A 241 21.13 2.50 34.36
C SER A 241 21.21 1.57 33.15
N SER A 242 21.46 0.29 33.38
CA SER A 242 21.30 -0.75 32.34
C SER A 242 19.84 -1.17 32.12
N ALA A 243 18.91 -0.58 32.88
CA ALA A 243 17.48 -0.88 32.73
C ALA A 243 16.86 -0.18 31.53
N SER A 244 15.88 -0.81 30.93
CA SER A 244 15.04 -0.22 29.88
C SER A 244 13.57 -0.26 30.30
N VAL A 245 12.82 0.77 29.91
CA VAL A 245 11.37 0.84 30.14
C VAL A 245 10.70 0.63 28.77
N GLN A 246 9.72 -0.24 28.72
CA GLN A 246 8.92 -0.45 27.52
C GLN A 246 7.76 0.55 27.50
N VAL A 247 7.60 1.23 26.37
CA VAL A 247 6.54 2.20 26.10
C VAL A 247 5.68 1.67 24.98
N GLN A 248 4.39 1.65 25.16
CA GLN A 248 3.43 1.29 24.14
C GLN A 248 3.07 2.53 23.31
N ALA A 249 3.13 2.37 21.98
CA ALA A 249 2.67 3.36 21.01
C ALA A 249 1.35 2.88 20.41
N HIS A 250 0.39 3.77 20.30
CA HIS A 250 -0.87 3.53 19.62
C HIS A 250 -1.24 4.76 18.81
N ALA A 251 -1.61 4.59 17.55
CA ALA A 251 -2.08 5.68 16.70
C ALA A 251 -3.24 5.23 15.83
N THR A 252 -4.22 6.13 15.62
CA THR A 252 -5.34 5.93 14.71
C THR A 252 -5.44 7.10 13.75
N LEU A 253 -5.73 6.82 12.49
CA LEU A 253 -5.97 7.82 11.46
C LEU A 253 -7.29 7.48 10.76
N LYS A 254 -8.28 8.38 10.83
CA LYS A 254 -9.61 8.16 10.28
C LYS A 254 -10.11 9.38 9.52
N GLY A 255 -10.88 9.15 8.45
CA GLY A 255 -11.51 10.21 7.70
C GLY A 255 -11.86 9.81 6.28
N THR A 256 -11.91 10.76 5.38
CA THR A 256 -12.27 10.57 3.97
C THR A 256 -11.26 11.22 3.04
N LEU A 257 -11.17 10.75 1.77
CA LEU A 257 -10.16 11.22 0.82
C LEU A 257 -10.74 11.74 -0.51
N SER A 258 -12.02 11.53 -0.80
CA SER A 258 -12.57 11.74 -2.14
C SER A 258 -12.86 13.20 -2.53
N THR A 259 -12.76 14.15 -1.63
CA THR A 259 -13.11 15.56 -1.91
C THR A 259 -11.98 16.50 -1.54
N ALA A 260 -11.95 17.69 -2.14
CA ALA A 260 -10.99 18.74 -1.78
C ALA A 260 -11.12 19.19 -0.30
N ALA A 261 -12.31 19.02 0.29
CA ALA A 261 -12.59 19.30 1.70
C ALA A 261 -12.35 18.07 2.61
N ALA A 262 -11.72 17.03 2.10
CA ALA A 262 -11.42 15.82 2.87
C ALA A 262 -10.61 16.13 4.12
N GLN A 263 -10.98 15.49 5.22
CA GLN A 263 -10.29 15.64 6.50
C GLN A 263 -9.97 14.26 7.09
N LEU A 264 -8.79 14.17 7.66
CA LEU A 264 -8.34 13.03 8.44
C LEU A 264 -8.08 13.46 9.87
N GLN A 265 -8.51 12.66 10.82
CA GLN A 265 -8.23 12.83 12.24
C GLN A 265 -7.17 11.83 12.67
N LEU A 266 -6.08 12.34 13.22
CA LEU A 266 -4.98 11.58 13.77
C LEU A 266 -5.03 11.69 15.29
N ASP A 267 -5.10 10.55 15.98
CA ASP A 267 -4.90 10.41 17.40
C ASP A 267 -3.72 9.48 17.65
N ALA A 268 -2.71 9.92 18.37
CA ALA A 268 -1.56 9.10 18.72
C ALA A 268 -1.21 9.24 20.19
N GLN A 269 -0.81 8.14 20.80
CA GLN A 269 -0.50 8.07 22.23
C GLN A 269 0.74 7.21 22.47
N LEU A 270 1.58 7.65 23.41
CA LEU A 270 2.65 6.88 23.99
C LEU A 270 2.36 6.70 25.48
N ARG A 271 2.35 5.47 25.95
CA ARG A 271 2.07 5.13 27.35
C ARG A 271 3.10 4.13 27.86
N PRO A 272 3.61 4.28 29.08
CA PRO A 272 4.45 3.25 29.68
C PRO A 272 3.63 1.97 29.87
N LEU A 273 4.23 0.85 29.49
CA LEU A 273 3.70 -0.43 29.97
C LEU A 273 3.93 -0.50 31.48
N ALA A 274 2.84 -0.58 32.21
CA ALA A 274 2.92 -0.83 33.65
C ALA A 274 3.71 -2.13 33.86
N GLN A 275 4.95 -2.01 34.33
CA GLN A 275 5.70 -3.17 34.76
C GLN A 275 4.90 -3.75 35.91
N ALA A 276 4.31 -4.93 35.72
CA ALA A 276 3.70 -5.67 36.80
C ALA A 276 4.76 -5.74 37.91
N ALA A 277 4.45 -5.10 39.04
CA ALA A 277 5.36 -5.11 40.17
C ALA A 277 5.71 -6.58 40.45
N GLN A 278 6.95 -6.96 40.15
CA GLN A 278 7.44 -8.26 40.53
C GLN A 278 7.28 -8.32 42.06
N PRO A 279 6.46 -9.26 42.58
CA PRO A 279 6.40 -9.40 44.04
C PRO A 279 7.84 -9.64 44.48
N ALA A 280 8.32 -8.72 45.31
CA ALA A 280 9.64 -8.87 45.93
C ALA A 280 9.70 -10.27 46.51
N ALA A 281 10.58 -11.10 45.96
CA ALA A 281 10.80 -12.45 46.44
C ALA A 281 11.05 -12.32 47.94
N ALA A 282 10.07 -12.78 48.73
CA ALA A 282 10.21 -12.85 50.16
C ALA A 282 11.39 -13.76 50.46
N THR A 283 12.52 -13.15 50.79
CA THR A 283 13.68 -13.88 51.30
C THR A 283 13.24 -14.60 52.57
N PRO A 284 13.37 -15.91 52.69
CA PRO A 284 13.04 -16.64 53.89
C PRO A 284 13.95 -16.10 55.05
N GLN A 285 13.37 -15.40 56.00
CA GLN A 285 14.06 -15.02 57.22
C GLN A 285 14.36 -16.30 57.98
N ALA A 286 15.63 -16.64 58.10
CA ALA A 286 16.11 -17.61 59.07
C ALA A 286 15.91 -17.05 60.49
N PRO A 287 15.38 -17.84 61.45
CA PRO A 287 15.23 -17.39 62.83
C PRO A 287 16.58 -17.48 63.57
N GLY A 288 17.12 -16.36 64.00
CA GLY A 288 18.32 -16.40 64.79
C GLY A 288 18.98 -15.05 65.04
N MET A 289 18.91 -14.63 66.28
CA MET A 289 19.74 -13.67 67.07
C MET A 289 19.48 -12.18 66.84
N ALA A 290 18.89 -11.59 67.91
CA ALA A 290 18.79 -10.19 68.18
C ALA A 290 20.18 -9.54 68.31
N ALA A 291 20.47 -8.54 67.53
CA ALA A 291 21.58 -7.63 67.61
C ALA A 291 21.04 -6.17 67.64
N PRO A 292 21.68 -5.20 68.27
CA PRO A 292 21.08 -3.95 68.66
C PRO A 292 20.73 -3.03 67.51
N THR A 293 19.56 -2.44 67.67
CA THR A 293 18.89 -1.52 66.76
C THR A 293 19.73 -0.27 66.48
N ARG A 294 20.51 -0.25 65.41
CA ARG A 294 20.88 1.02 64.76
C ARG A 294 19.69 1.44 63.92
N GLN A 295 19.11 2.60 64.19
CA GLN A 295 18.09 3.24 63.34
C GLN A 295 18.66 3.42 61.97
N ARG A 296 18.31 2.50 61.08
CA ARG A 296 18.54 2.62 59.66
C ARG A 296 17.53 3.65 59.14
N THR A 297 18.01 4.84 58.80
CA THR A 297 17.25 5.79 58.01
C THR A 297 16.64 5.02 56.81
N PRO A 298 15.31 5.07 56.59
CA PRO A 298 14.73 4.39 55.46
C PRO A 298 15.44 4.87 54.17
N PRO A 299 15.87 3.96 53.25
CA PRO A 299 16.43 4.40 52.01
C PRO A 299 15.36 5.26 51.33
N THR A 300 15.73 6.49 50.94
CA THR A 300 14.93 7.35 50.09
C THR A 300 14.48 6.48 48.91
N PRO A 301 13.18 6.36 48.62
CA PRO A 301 12.72 5.55 47.49
C PRO A 301 13.47 6.04 46.26
N ALA A 302 14.25 5.16 45.65
CA ALA A 302 14.90 5.45 44.37
C ALA A 302 13.82 5.97 43.42
N ALA A 303 13.98 7.19 42.92
CA ALA A 303 13.00 7.81 42.03
C ALA A 303 12.76 6.84 40.87
N VAL A 304 11.55 6.30 40.81
CA VAL A 304 11.14 5.46 39.67
C VAL A 304 11.38 6.27 38.41
N PRO A 305 12.18 5.77 37.48
CA PRO A 305 12.47 6.54 36.27
C PRO A 305 11.14 6.88 35.56
N GLU A 306 10.93 8.17 35.35
CA GLU A 306 9.72 8.67 34.69
C GLU A 306 9.68 8.18 33.26
N ALA A 307 8.75 7.27 32.97
CA ALA A 307 8.60 6.71 31.67
C ALA A 307 7.96 7.72 30.68
N MET A 308 8.40 7.69 29.47
CA MET A 308 7.94 8.54 28.37
C MET A 308 6.42 8.41 28.16
N GLN A 309 5.73 9.54 28.09
CA GLN A 309 4.32 9.64 27.74
C GLN A 309 4.13 10.78 26.74
N ALA A 310 3.25 10.57 25.76
CA ALA A 310 2.83 11.63 24.85
C ALA A 310 1.41 11.37 24.37
N ALA A 311 0.71 12.44 24.05
CA ALA A 311 -0.54 12.39 23.30
C ALA A 311 -0.48 13.44 22.18
N LEU A 312 -0.86 13.05 20.99
CA LEU A 312 -0.95 13.91 19.82
C LEU A 312 -2.34 13.77 19.21
N GLN A 313 -2.98 14.89 18.95
CA GLN A 313 -4.21 14.97 18.16
C GLN A 313 -3.98 15.95 17.02
N ALA A 314 -4.34 15.54 15.79
CA ALA A 314 -4.22 16.43 14.64
C ALA A 314 -5.38 16.23 13.67
N THR A 315 -5.78 17.34 13.05
CA THR A 315 -6.69 17.35 11.90
C THR A 315 -5.89 17.66 10.66
N LEU A 316 -5.95 16.76 9.69
CA LEU A 316 -5.24 16.85 8.43
C LEU A 316 -6.23 17.09 7.30
N ALA A 317 -5.92 18.00 6.38
CA ALA A 317 -6.60 18.19 5.11
C ALA A 317 -5.61 17.81 3.99
N PRO A 318 -5.62 16.55 3.51
CA PRO A 318 -4.55 16.02 2.66
C PRO A 318 -4.39 16.76 1.33
N TRP A 319 -5.43 17.42 0.85
CA TRP A 319 -5.45 18.14 -0.42
C TRP A 319 -5.27 19.65 -0.28
N ALA A 320 -5.20 20.16 0.94
CA ALA A 320 -4.97 21.59 1.18
C ALA A 320 -3.49 21.95 0.99
N PRO A 321 -3.16 23.16 0.57
CA PRO A 321 -1.78 23.66 0.48
C PRO A 321 -1.00 23.51 1.79
N GLN A 322 -1.72 23.59 2.92
CA GLN A 322 -1.21 23.29 4.25
C GLN A 322 -1.97 22.08 4.81
N PRO A 323 -1.41 20.89 4.74
CA PRO A 323 -2.15 19.67 5.07
C PRO A 323 -2.48 19.54 6.56
N VAL A 324 -1.70 20.09 7.47
CA VAL A 324 -2.01 20.05 8.91
C VAL A 324 -2.87 21.27 9.26
N GLN A 325 -4.15 21.07 9.57
CA GLN A 325 -5.07 22.15 9.92
C GLN A 325 -5.01 22.51 11.40
N GLN A 326 -4.78 21.52 12.23
CA GLN A 326 -4.61 21.70 13.67
C GLN A 326 -3.79 20.53 14.20
N ALA A 327 -2.86 20.81 15.09
CA ALA A 327 -2.17 19.80 15.87
C ALA A 327 -2.06 20.25 17.33
N ARG A 328 -2.28 19.33 18.25
CA ARG A 328 -2.09 19.52 19.68
C ARG A 328 -1.30 18.33 20.20
N ALA A 329 -0.24 18.60 20.97
CA ALA A 329 0.52 17.55 21.59
C ALA A 329 0.81 17.90 23.06
N THR A 330 0.81 16.87 23.89
CA THR A 330 1.29 16.92 25.28
C THR A 330 2.42 15.94 25.43
N LEU A 331 3.50 16.36 26.08
CA LEU A 331 4.74 15.62 26.21
C LEU A 331 5.11 15.48 27.68
N ARG A 332 5.51 14.30 28.11
CA ARG A 332 6.06 14.04 29.42
C ARG A 332 7.24 13.09 29.34
N ALA A 333 8.39 13.53 29.78
CA ALA A 333 9.66 12.81 29.75
C ALA A 333 10.03 12.23 28.37
N VAL A 334 9.63 12.88 27.24
CA VAL A 334 9.82 12.34 25.90
C VAL A 334 11.27 12.45 25.47
N ASN A 335 11.85 11.31 25.08
CA ASN A 335 13.19 11.22 24.51
C ASN A 335 13.10 11.04 23.00
N LEU A 336 13.50 12.08 22.25
CA LEU A 336 13.45 12.05 20.80
C LEU A 336 14.37 11.00 20.17
N ALA A 337 15.55 10.75 20.77
CA ALA A 337 16.49 9.74 20.29
C ALA A 337 15.91 8.31 20.33
N THR A 338 14.92 8.06 21.18
CA THR A 338 14.21 6.77 21.24
C THR A 338 13.23 6.60 20.09
N LEU A 339 12.62 7.70 19.66
CA LEU A 339 11.63 7.71 18.58
C LEU A 339 12.29 7.88 17.21
N TRP A 340 13.43 8.55 17.16
CA TRP A 340 14.14 8.89 15.94
C TRP A 340 15.65 8.74 16.13
N PRO A 341 16.33 7.83 15.43
CA PRO A 341 17.75 7.50 15.68
C PRO A 341 18.72 8.68 15.53
N GLN A 342 18.38 9.66 14.70
CA GLN A 342 19.23 10.84 14.43
C GLN A 342 18.87 12.03 15.32
N ALA A 343 17.84 11.92 16.16
CA ALA A 343 17.46 12.98 17.07
C ALA A 343 18.38 13.01 18.30
N PRO A 344 18.62 14.20 18.86
CA PRO A 344 19.37 14.32 20.11
C PRO A 344 18.61 13.68 21.29
N ALA A 345 19.35 13.24 22.28
CA ALA A 345 18.78 12.76 23.52
C ALA A 345 18.09 13.90 24.27
N THR A 346 16.83 13.70 24.64
CA THR A 346 16.01 14.72 25.28
C THR A 346 15.19 14.15 26.44
N ARG A 347 14.66 15.03 27.29
CA ARG A 347 13.58 14.74 28.24
C ARG A 347 12.60 15.90 28.18
N LEU A 348 11.76 15.89 27.13
CA LEU A 348 10.83 16.96 26.88
C LEU A 348 9.55 16.82 27.71
N ASN A 349 9.16 17.93 28.34
CA ASN A 349 7.90 18.08 29.02
C ASN A 349 7.21 19.34 28.54
N GLY A 350 5.89 19.28 28.37
CA GLY A 350 5.13 20.45 27.96
C GLY A 350 3.99 20.18 27.02
N ALA A 351 3.53 21.22 26.40
CA ALA A 351 2.46 21.18 25.42
C ALA A 351 2.81 22.06 24.22
N LEU A 352 2.32 21.64 23.06
CA LEU A 352 2.41 22.43 21.82
C LEU A 352 1.07 22.43 21.11
N GLN A 353 0.78 23.53 20.42
CA GLN A 353 -0.32 23.66 19.48
C GLN A 353 0.24 24.27 18.21
N ALA A 354 -0.20 23.75 17.07
CA ALA A 354 0.17 24.27 15.76
C ALA A 354 -1.03 24.29 14.84
N GLY A 355 -1.08 25.28 13.96
CA GLY A 355 -2.11 25.42 12.94
C GLY A 355 -1.68 26.43 11.86
N PRO A 356 -2.39 26.48 10.73
CA PRO A 356 -2.10 27.44 9.68
C PRO A 356 -2.45 28.86 10.14
N THR A 357 -1.66 29.83 9.66
CA THR A 357 -2.01 31.26 9.75
C THR A 357 -2.29 31.79 8.35
N ALA A 358 -3.30 32.64 8.26
CA ALA A 358 -3.65 33.36 7.03
C ALA A 358 -3.11 34.79 7.06
N ASP A 359 -1.92 35.04 7.55
CA ASP A 359 -1.36 36.40 7.59
C ASP A 359 -0.93 36.84 6.18
N GLN A 360 -1.57 37.88 5.68
CA GLN A 360 -1.21 38.64 4.47
C GLN A 360 -0.99 37.82 3.19
N GLY A 361 -1.76 36.71 3.00
CA GLY A 361 -1.74 35.94 1.75
C GLY A 361 -0.54 35.01 1.59
N THR A 362 0.36 34.91 2.57
CA THR A 362 1.46 33.97 2.59
C THR A 362 1.11 32.80 3.53
N PRO A 363 1.14 31.54 3.07
CA PRO A 363 0.88 30.41 3.95
C PRO A 363 1.93 30.34 5.05
N GLY A 364 1.51 30.49 6.29
CA GLY A 364 2.38 30.45 7.48
C GLY A 364 1.87 29.46 8.51
N TRP A 365 2.68 29.21 9.55
CA TRP A 365 2.34 28.36 10.68
C TRP A 365 2.33 29.18 11.97
N ALA A 366 1.24 29.11 12.74
CA ALA A 366 1.23 29.54 14.12
C ALA A 366 1.59 28.35 15.00
N VAL A 367 2.66 28.48 15.73
CA VAL A 367 3.08 27.47 16.72
C VAL A 367 3.12 28.14 18.09
N GLN A 368 2.35 27.59 19.02
CA GLN A 368 2.41 27.95 20.44
C GLN A 368 2.98 26.73 21.18
N ALA A 369 4.11 26.89 21.82
CA ALA A 369 4.77 25.79 22.53
C ALA A 369 5.25 26.26 23.88
N GLN A 370 4.98 25.46 24.90
CA GLN A 370 5.55 25.58 26.23
C GLN A 370 6.28 24.24 26.50
N ILE A 371 7.56 24.22 26.17
CA ILE A 371 8.35 22.98 26.23
C ILE A 371 9.58 23.23 27.06
N ASN A 372 9.80 22.36 28.04
CA ASN A 372 11.02 22.31 28.82
C ASN A 372 11.77 21.02 28.57
N ASN A 373 13.08 21.11 28.36
CA ASN A 373 13.95 19.95 28.21
C ASN A 373 14.72 19.75 29.53
N ALA A 374 14.27 18.81 30.37
CA ALA A 374 14.95 18.47 31.63
C ALA A 374 16.35 17.84 31.40
N LEU A 375 16.72 17.50 30.19
CA LEU A 375 18.04 17.00 29.79
C LEU A 375 18.74 18.03 28.88
N ALA A 376 18.68 19.31 29.22
CA ALA A 376 19.32 20.35 28.46
C ALA A 376 20.85 20.17 28.40
N GLY A 377 21.46 20.54 27.31
CA GLY A 377 22.90 20.45 27.12
C GLY A 377 23.34 21.00 25.76
N PRO A 378 24.65 21.13 25.53
CA PRO A 378 25.17 21.69 24.31
C PRO A 378 24.94 20.77 23.11
N TRP A 379 24.76 21.36 21.93
CA TRP A 379 24.48 20.66 20.67
C TRP A 379 25.60 19.70 20.24
N ASP A 380 26.83 20.05 20.54
CA ASP A 380 28.03 19.24 20.29
C ASP A 380 28.05 17.91 21.06
N GLN A 381 27.25 17.80 22.13
CA GLN A 381 27.02 16.56 22.87
C GLN A 381 25.72 15.85 22.47
N SER A 382 25.17 16.14 21.30
CA SER A 382 23.89 15.61 20.84
C SER A 382 22.73 15.87 21.82
N ARG A 383 22.70 17.05 22.43
CA ARG A 383 21.66 17.52 23.35
C ARG A 383 21.01 18.79 22.82
N LEU A 384 19.78 19.06 23.20
CA LEU A 384 19.06 20.29 22.86
C LEU A 384 19.17 21.31 24.00
N PRO A 385 19.66 22.54 23.75
CA PRO A 385 19.76 23.58 24.77
C PRO A 385 18.41 24.30 25.01
N LEU A 386 17.28 23.56 25.07
CA LEU A 386 15.97 24.15 25.28
C LEU A 386 15.66 24.21 26.75
N THR A 387 15.76 25.41 27.30
CA THR A 387 15.05 25.85 28.51
C THR A 387 14.23 27.08 28.12
N ALA A 388 12.98 26.92 27.79
CA ALA A 388 12.05 28.02 27.53
C ALA A 388 10.89 27.93 28.49
#